data_d43f9d0fc18ce2807e8ab3c8485b0b9e
#
_entry.id   d43f9d0fc18ce2807e8ab3c8485b0b9e
#
_cell.length_a   1.000
_cell.length_b   1.000
_cell.length_c   1.000
_cell.angle_alpha   90.00
_cell.angle_beta   90.00
_cell.angle_gamma   90.00
#
_symmetry.space_group_name_H-M   'P 1'
#
loop_
_entity.id
_entity.type
_entity.pdbx_description
1 polymer ?
#
loop_
_entity_poly.entity_id
_entity_poly.type
_entity_poly.pdbx_seq_one_letter_code
_entity_poly.pdbx_strand_id
1 'polypeptide(L)'
;MATDPTVKGTMTSPLLSRRNILLGGFAIAATATVAACTTSAPGKAGMPSRTFGAPAPLSPSPSQRLVEKTLVAKPVSLDLGGRTVSTWAYDGKLPGPLVRASAGDFLRVSLDNQLPADTTIHWHGIRLRNAADGVPGLTQDPISSGTKYVYEFTAPDPGTYFFHPHVGVQLDRGLYAPMIIDDPNEAGDYDAEWIVVLDDWIDGTGTTPDDVLKKLIADGGPASSGGMGGMDHGSMGGMDHGSMGGMSMGTPPWGDAGDVTYPFFLINGKPPTDPDVLTAKPGQRIRLRVINAASDTIFTVALGGHRLTITHSDGHAVEPTEVGAFYIGMGERYDAIVTLGDGVFPLVARPFGKTSGGQAIAVVRTGSGSAPAVDAAPAELSGQVLIGSQLRPAESAKLPGKAPDATVDLALQGSMKPYQWGMNGAKFGENEPLTVKAGQRLRINATNQTMMTHPLHLHGHTFALPSGLRKDTVLMAPMQSFAIDLDADNAGDWMIHCHNIYHAEAGMMIALEYAT
;
A
#
# COMPACT_ATOMS: atom_id res chain seq x y z
N MET A 1 36.47 9.38 62.93
CA MET A 1 35.52 9.23 64.05
C MET A 1 34.25 8.68 63.37
N ALA A 2 34.08 7.37 63.31
CA ALA A 2 33.43 6.52 64.31
C ALA A 2 31.97 6.97 64.45
N THR A 3 30.92 6.19 64.23
CA THR A 3 30.66 4.74 64.37
C THR A 3 29.28 4.38 63.75
N ASP A 4 29.21 3.22 63.13
CA ASP A 4 28.07 2.34 63.03
C ASP A 4 27.57 1.85 64.39
N PRO A 5 26.39 1.32 64.67
CA PRO A 5 26.01 -0.02 64.21
C PRO A 5 24.48 -0.37 64.13
N THR A 6 24.18 -1.36 63.24
CA THR A 6 23.35 -2.58 63.36
C THR A 6 22.22 -2.68 64.40
N VAL A 7 21.10 -3.32 64.00
CA VAL A 7 20.58 -4.59 64.57
C VAL A 7 19.52 -5.28 63.68
N LYS A 8 19.73 -6.58 63.57
CA LYS A 8 18.98 -7.69 62.96
C LYS A 8 17.61 -7.97 63.58
N GLY A 9 16.78 -8.67 62.83
CA GLY A 9 15.61 -9.39 63.33
C GLY A 9 15.07 -10.38 62.32
N THR A 10 15.49 -11.62 62.43
CA THR A 10 15.05 -12.84 61.74
C THR A 10 13.86 -13.49 62.45
N MET A 11 13.18 -14.41 61.68
CA MET A 11 12.44 -15.62 62.07
C MET A 11 10.99 -15.65 61.57
N THR A 12 10.40 -16.71 61.07
CA THR A 12 10.67 -18.11 60.65
C THR A 12 9.36 -18.66 60.15
N SER A 13 9.41 -19.56 59.18
CA SER A 13 8.30 -20.43 58.77
C SER A 13 7.98 -21.47 59.83
N PRO A 14 6.79 -22.14 59.76
CA PRO A 14 6.92 -23.58 59.68
C PRO A 14 6.00 -24.27 58.66
N LEU A 15 6.53 -25.35 58.14
CA LEU A 15 5.90 -26.49 57.46
C LEU A 15 5.09 -27.36 58.44
N LEU A 16 4.03 -28.02 57.95
CA LEU A 16 3.53 -29.36 58.38
C LEU A 16 2.37 -29.73 57.43
N SER A 17 2.41 -30.77 56.67
CA SER A 17 2.55 -32.21 56.79
C SER A 17 1.19 -32.97 56.55
N ARG A 18 1.28 -33.96 55.69
CA ARG A 18 0.26 -34.89 55.21
C ARG A 18 -0.46 -35.68 56.30
N ARG A 19 -1.75 -36.09 56.08
CA ARG A 19 -2.23 -37.48 56.04
C ARG A 19 -3.75 -37.62 55.93
N ASN A 20 -4.15 -38.39 54.95
CA ASN A 20 -5.28 -39.31 54.77
C ASN A 20 -6.45 -39.35 55.78
N ILE A 21 -7.70 -39.43 55.21
CA ILE A 21 -8.63 -40.56 55.46
C ILE A 21 -9.72 -40.58 54.36
N LEU A 22 -9.95 -41.79 53.84
CA LEU A 22 -11.04 -42.21 52.94
C LEU A 22 -12.39 -42.23 53.68
N LEU A 23 -13.50 -41.88 52.96
CA LEU A 23 -14.73 -42.69 52.90
C LEU A 23 -15.82 -41.98 52.04
N GLY A 24 -16.23 -42.54 51.05
CA GLY A 24 -17.37 -42.92 50.28
C GLY A 24 -18.61 -41.97 50.27
N GLY A 25 -19.04 -41.63 49.06
CA GLY A 25 -20.34 -41.03 48.81
C GLY A 25 -20.52 -40.75 47.32
N PHE A 26 -21.36 -41.50 46.64
CA PHE A 26 -21.80 -41.27 45.27
C PHE A 26 -22.48 -39.92 45.14
N ALA A 27 -22.00 -39.06 44.23
CA ALA A 27 -22.74 -37.92 43.75
C ALA A 27 -22.37 -37.66 42.28
N ILE A 28 -23.40 -37.51 41.50
CA ILE A 28 -23.46 -37.32 40.05
C ILE A 28 -22.58 -36.12 39.63
N ALA A 29 -21.60 -36.39 38.77
CA ALA A 29 -20.78 -35.33 38.17
C ALA A 29 -21.54 -34.69 37.02
N ALA A 30 -22.02 -33.47 37.26
CA ALA A 30 -22.33 -32.51 36.18
C ALA A 30 -21.02 -31.87 35.73
N THR A 31 -20.49 -32.26 34.59
CA THR A 31 -19.35 -31.64 33.96
C THR A 31 -19.77 -30.27 33.44
N ALA A 32 -19.48 -29.22 34.19
CA ALA A 32 -19.48 -27.87 33.67
C ALA A 32 -18.18 -27.67 32.83
N THR A 33 -18.30 -27.77 31.54
CA THR A 33 -17.27 -27.29 30.62
C THR A 33 -17.19 -25.78 30.74
N VAL A 34 -16.14 -25.29 31.37
CA VAL A 34 -15.74 -23.90 31.30
C VAL A 34 -15.23 -23.66 29.87
N ALA A 35 -16.10 -23.14 29.01
CA ALA A 35 -15.69 -22.62 27.73
C ALA A 35 -14.83 -21.39 28.02
N ALA A 36 -13.52 -21.53 27.84
CA ALA A 36 -12.64 -20.39 27.72
C ALA A 36 -13.07 -19.62 26.46
N CYS A 37 -13.70 -18.46 26.65
CA CYS A 37 -13.93 -17.53 25.56
C CYS A 37 -12.57 -16.98 25.14
N THR A 38 -11.94 -17.64 24.21
CA THR A 38 -10.95 -16.99 23.35
C THR A 38 -11.74 -16.01 22.50
N THR A 39 -11.58 -14.73 22.74
CA THR A 39 -12.04 -13.68 21.83
C THR A 39 -11.25 -13.82 20.55
N SER A 40 -11.77 -14.63 19.63
CA SER A 40 -11.34 -14.63 18.24
C SER A 40 -11.57 -13.22 17.69
N ALA A 41 -10.57 -12.66 17.06
CA ALA A 41 -10.73 -11.50 16.20
C ALA A 41 -11.93 -11.71 15.25
N PRO A 42 -12.65 -10.64 14.83
CA PRO A 42 -13.82 -10.78 13.97
C PRO A 42 -13.47 -11.64 12.76
N GLY A 43 -14.15 -12.75 12.65
CA GLY A 43 -13.85 -13.80 11.70
C GLY A 43 -13.92 -13.29 10.28
N LYS A 44 -12.92 -13.66 9.48
CA LYS A 44 -12.95 -13.58 8.03
C LYS A 44 -14.22 -14.26 7.55
N ALA A 45 -15.11 -13.51 6.87
CA ALA A 45 -16.26 -14.09 6.21
C ALA A 45 -15.77 -14.95 5.04
N GLY A 46 -16.07 -16.22 5.09
CA GLY A 46 -16.60 -17.06 4.05
C GLY A 46 -15.73 -17.52 2.90
N MET A 47 -14.42 -17.32 2.82
CA MET A 47 -13.63 -18.18 1.92
C MET A 47 -13.56 -19.60 2.52
N PRO A 48 -13.74 -20.67 1.71
CA PRO A 48 -13.44 -22.01 2.18
C PRO A 48 -12.01 -22.02 2.69
N SER A 49 -11.79 -22.53 3.90
CA SER A 49 -10.47 -22.65 4.52
C SER A 49 -9.57 -23.52 3.62
N ARG A 50 -8.92 -22.90 2.64
CA ARG A 50 -7.84 -23.54 1.89
C ARG A 50 -6.62 -23.53 2.79
N THR A 51 -6.03 -24.69 3.04
CA THR A 51 -4.73 -24.80 3.69
C THR A 51 -3.68 -24.85 2.60
N PHE A 52 -2.76 -23.90 2.62
CA PHE A 52 -1.66 -23.86 1.68
C PHE A 52 -0.47 -24.58 2.31
N GLY A 53 0.04 -25.61 1.63
CA GLY A 53 1.34 -26.19 1.96
C GLY A 53 2.47 -25.18 1.66
N ALA A 54 3.63 -25.38 2.25
CA ALA A 54 4.81 -24.62 1.84
C ALA A 54 5.00 -24.79 0.32
N PRO A 55 5.21 -23.68 -0.42
CA PRO A 55 5.42 -23.77 -1.87
C PRO A 55 6.65 -24.61 -2.18
N ALA A 56 6.60 -25.37 -3.28
CA ALA A 56 7.75 -26.14 -3.73
C ALA A 56 8.96 -25.19 -3.91
N PRO A 57 10.11 -25.52 -3.29
CA PRO A 57 11.32 -24.73 -3.47
C PRO A 57 11.69 -24.61 -4.94
N LEU A 58 12.13 -23.42 -5.34
CA LEU A 58 12.69 -23.18 -6.66
C LEU A 58 14.22 -23.16 -6.60
N SER A 59 14.83 -23.43 -7.73
CA SER A 59 16.26 -23.22 -7.93
C SER A 59 16.47 -22.27 -9.09
N PRO A 60 17.42 -21.33 -8.99
CA PRO A 60 17.79 -20.50 -10.13
C PRO A 60 18.32 -21.39 -11.27
N SER A 61 18.02 -21.00 -12.51
CA SER A 61 18.69 -21.61 -13.66
C SER A 61 20.20 -21.29 -13.64
N PRO A 62 21.06 -22.10 -14.31
CA PRO A 62 22.50 -21.86 -14.28
C PRO A 62 22.94 -20.47 -14.73
N SER A 63 22.13 -19.76 -15.50
CA SER A 63 22.42 -18.43 -16.04
C SER A 63 21.82 -17.31 -15.18
N GLN A 64 20.96 -17.61 -14.20
CA GLN A 64 20.34 -16.59 -13.36
C GLN A 64 21.24 -16.22 -12.18
N ARG A 65 21.38 -14.92 -11.94
CA ARG A 65 21.98 -14.42 -10.70
C ARG A 65 21.01 -14.64 -9.55
N LEU A 66 21.50 -15.23 -8.46
CA LEU A 66 20.76 -15.35 -7.21
C LEU A 66 20.96 -14.08 -6.36
N VAL A 67 19.85 -13.47 -5.97
CA VAL A 67 19.81 -12.36 -5.02
C VAL A 67 19.15 -12.85 -3.74
N GLU A 68 19.94 -12.97 -2.67
CA GLU A 68 19.46 -13.39 -1.36
C GLU A 68 19.31 -12.19 -0.43
N LYS A 69 18.19 -12.14 0.31
CA LYS A 69 17.90 -11.13 1.29
C LYS A 69 17.20 -11.75 2.50
N THR A 70 17.53 -11.30 3.68
CA THR A 70 16.75 -11.56 4.89
C THR A 70 16.13 -10.26 5.36
N LEU A 71 14.84 -10.30 5.68
CA LEU A 71 14.05 -9.21 6.26
C LEU A 71 13.54 -9.67 7.62
N VAL A 72 13.64 -8.82 8.61
CA VAL A 72 13.11 -9.06 9.95
C VAL A 72 11.98 -8.08 10.22
N ALA A 73 10.74 -8.57 10.24
CA ALA A 73 9.60 -7.77 10.66
C ALA A 73 9.52 -7.77 12.19
N LYS A 74 9.60 -6.61 12.84
CA LYS A 74 9.66 -6.51 14.30
C LYS A 74 9.11 -5.21 14.84
N PRO A 75 8.65 -5.17 16.11
CA PRO A 75 8.37 -3.94 16.82
C PRO A 75 9.62 -3.08 16.96
N VAL A 76 9.46 -1.77 16.83
CA VAL A 76 10.55 -0.78 16.93
C VAL A 76 10.07 0.50 17.59
N SER A 77 11.02 1.27 18.10
CA SER A 77 10.81 2.67 18.49
C SER A 77 11.53 3.54 17.47
N LEU A 78 10.81 4.47 16.85
CA LEU A 78 11.33 5.39 15.85
C LEU A 78 11.20 6.83 16.34
N ASP A 79 12.18 7.67 15.99
CA ASP A 79 12.08 9.12 16.17
C ASP A 79 11.54 9.76 14.89
N LEU A 80 10.39 10.40 14.99
CA LEU A 80 9.78 11.19 13.93
C LEU A 80 9.93 12.69 14.26
N GLY A 81 11.13 13.21 14.06
CA GLY A 81 11.44 14.63 14.25
C GLY A 81 11.32 15.12 15.69
N GLY A 82 11.83 14.35 16.65
CA GLY A 82 11.80 14.62 18.09
C GLY A 82 10.61 13.99 18.82
N ARG A 83 9.73 13.27 18.09
CA ARG A 83 8.65 12.48 18.68
C ARG A 83 8.94 11.00 18.52
N THR A 84 9.14 10.31 19.63
CA THR A 84 9.30 8.84 19.62
C THR A 84 7.95 8.17 19.49
N VAL A 85 7.82 7.26 18.51
CA VAL A 85 6.66 6.42 18.28
C VAL A 85 7.03 4.95 18.38
N SER A 86 6.12 4.12 18.89
CA SER A 86 6.25 2.66 18.85
C SER A 86 5.44 2.12 17.68
N THR A 87 6.08 1.36 16.82
CA THR A 87 5.48 0.84 15.58
C THR A 87 6.12 -0.49 15.18
N TRP A 88 5.87 -0.95 13.97
CA TRP A 88 6.49 -2.11 13.35
C TRP A 88 7.28 -1.69 12.12
N ALA A 89 8.40 -2.36 11.86
CA ALA A 89 9.20 -2.05 10.68
C ALA A 89 10.03 -3.26 10.22
N TYR A 90 10.42 -3.27 8.95
CA TYR A 90 11.43 -4.21 8.44
C TYR A 90 12.82 -3.74 8.84
N ASP A 91 13.61 -4.64 9.45
CA ASP A 91 14.98 -4.40 9.93
C ASP A 91 15.13 -3.18 10.85
N GLY A 92 14.01 -2.71 11.45
CA GLY A 92 14.01 -1.54 12.33
C GLY A 92 14.19 -0.21 11.63
N LYS A 93 13.84 -0.11 10.35
CA LYS A 93 13.98 1.09 9.52
C LYS A 93 12.65 1.48 8.89
N LEU A 94 12.48 2.78 8.66
CA LEU A 94 11.33 3.36 7.96
C LEU A 94 11.84 4.32 6.86
N PRO A 95 11.53 4.08 5.58
CA PRO A 95 11.06 2.80 5.04
C PRO A 95 11.99 1.64 5.37
N GLY A 96 11.50 0.41 5.27
CA GLY A 96 12.33 -0.79 5.35
C GLY A 96 13.47 -0.79 4.31
N PRO A 97 14.41 -1.73 4.38
CA PRO A 97 15.59 -1.72 3.53
C PRO A 97 15.23 -1.98 2.06
N LEU A 98 15.88 -1.24 1.16
CA LEU A 98 15.79 -1.46 -0.27
C LEU A 98 16.14 -2.91 -0.64
N VAL A 99 15.28 -3.54 -1.44
CA VAL A 99 15.57 -4.75 -2.19
C VAL A 99 15.88 -4.35 -3.63
N ARG A 100 17.06 -4.72 -4.15
CA ARG A 100 17.47 -4.38 -5.51
C ARG A 100 17.97 -5.61 -6.25
N ALA A 101 17.46 -5.80 -7.45
CA ALA A 101 17.82 -6.87 -8.36
C ALA A 101 17.79 -6.33 -9.80
N SER A 102 18.15 -7.15 -10.78
CA SER A 102 17.95 -6.85 -12.20
C SER A 102 16.86 -7.73 -12.79
N ALA A 103 16.24 -7.29 -13.87
CA ALA A 103 15.26 -8.10 -14.59
C ALA A 103 15.89 -9.44 -14.99
N GLY A 104 15.18 -10.53 -14.69
CA GLY A 104 15.64 -11.90 -14.89
C GLY A 104 16.39 -12.52 -13.71
N ASP A 105 16.79 -11.76 -12.68
CA ASP A 105 17.39 -12.32 -11.47
C ASP A 105 16.41 -13.21 -10.71
N PHE A 106 16.96 -14.22 -10.04
CA PHE A 106 16.24 -15.05 -9.11
C PHE A 106 16.38 -14.49 -7.70
N LEU A 107 15.25 -14.15 -7.08
CA LEU A 107 15.21 -13.64 -5.71
C LEU A 107 14.84 -14.77 -4.74
N ARG A 108 15.57 -14.82 -3.63
CA ARG A 108 15.25 -15.61 -2.46
C ARG A 108 15.22 -14.70 -1.25
N VAL A 109 14.01 -14.34 -0.80
CA VAL A 109 13.83 -13.43 0.33
C VAL A 109 13.26 -14.19 1.52
N SER A 110 14.02 -14.24 2.60
CA SER A 110 13.60 -14.83 3.86
C SER A 110 12.99 -13.76 4.76
N LEU A 111 11.73 -13.93 5.16
CA LEU A 111 11.08 -13.13 6.19
C LEU A 111 11.20 -13.85 7.54
N ASP A 112 11.75 -13.17 8.54
CA ASP A 112 11.73 -13.57 9.95
C ASP A 112 10.65 -12.72 10.65
N ASN A 113 9.51 -13.34 10.97
CA ASN A 113 8.41 -12.65 11.63
C ASN A 113 8.61 -12.62 13.15
N GLN A 114 9.13 -11.51 13.66
CA GLN A 114 9.27 -11.22 15.09
C GLN A 114 8.19 -10.27 15.60
N LEU A 115 7.11 -10.05 14.84
CA LEU A 115 5.94 -9.30 15.28
C LEU A 115 5.12 -10.08 16.31
N PRO A 116 4.30 -9.41 17.13
CA PRO A 116 3.34 -10.06 18.01
C PRO A 116 2.10 -10.61 17.27
N ALA A 117 2.10 -10.57 15.94
CA ALA A 117 0.98 -10.94 15.07
C ALA A 117 1.48 -11.68 13.82
N ASP A 118 0.57 -12.37 13.15
CA ASP A 118 0.80 -12.94 11.84
C ASP A 118 1.05 -11.85 10.80
N THR A 119 1.84 -12.15 9.76
CA THR A 119 2.14 -11.21 8.67
C THR A 119 2.37 -11.95 7.35
N THR A 120 2.55 -11.19 6.27
CA THR A 120 3.03 -11.69 4.96
C THR A 120 3.88 -10.62 4.28
N ILE A 121 4.40 -10.91 3.09
CA ILE A 121 4.90 -9.91 2.14
C ILE A 121 4.19 -10.09 0.81
N HIS A 122 3.50 -9.05 0.35
CA HIS A 122 3.08 -8.88 -1.02
C HIS A 122 4.09 -8.00 -1.77
N TRP A 123 4.45 -8.40 -2.98
CA TRP A 123 5.43 -7.72 -3.84
C TRP A 123 4.69 -6.89 -4.88
N HIS A 124 4.30 -5.69 -4.48
CA HIS A 124 3.39 -4.84 -5.22
C HIS A 124 3.91 -4.49 -6.62
N GLY A 125 3.12 -4.86 -7.62
CA GLY A 125 3.37 -4.59 -9.03
C GLY A 125 4.26 -5.60 -9.75
N ILE A 126 4.88 -6.56 -9.04
CA ILE A 126 5.73 -7.60 -9.65
C ILE A 126 4.86 -8.71 -10.23
N ARG A 127 5.10 -9.10 -11.50
CA ARG A 127 4.48 -10.27 -12.15
C ARG A 127 5.22 -11.56 -11.75
N LEU A 128 5.19 -11.88 -10.50
CA LEU A 128 5.87 -13.04 -9.93
C LEU A 128 5.01 -14.31 -10.00
N ARG A 129 5.53 -15.46 -9.61
CA ARG A 129 4.73 -16.69 -9.48
C ARG A 129 3.67 -16.54 -8.38
N ASN A 130 2.49 -17.08 -8.61
CA ASN A 130 1.34 -16.96 -7.71
C ASN A 130 1.64 -17.39 -6.26
N ALA A 131 2.36 -18.50 -6.06
CA ALA A 131 2.73 -18.98 -4.72
C ALA A 131 3.66 -18.05 -3.92
N ALA A 132 4.15 -16.96 -4.50
CA ALA A 132 4.96 -15.94 -3.81
C ALA A 132 4.23 -14.60 -3.65
N ASP A 133 2.96 -14.51 -4.01
CA ASP A 133 2.17 -13.27 -3.99
C ASP A 133 1.90 -12.72 -2.58
N GLY A 134 1.86 -13.58 -1.57
CA GLY A 134 1.79 -13.15 -0.17
C GLY A 134 0.39 -12.80 0.34
N VAL A 135 -0.68 -13.26 -0.30
CA VAL A 135 -2.06 -12.96 0.12
C VAL A 135 -2.63 -14.11 0.98
N PRO A 136 -2.92 -13.85 2.26
CA PRO A 136 -3.48 -14.86 3.15
C PRO A 136 -4.83 -15.40 2.67
N GLY A 137 -4.95 -16.74 2.67
CA GLY A 137 -6.18 -17.42 2.28
C GLY A 137 -6.43 -17.47 0.77
N LEU A 138 -5.58 -16.85 -0.06
CA LEU A 138 -5.65 -16.91 -1.51
C LEU A 138 -4.41 -17.60 -2.11
N THR A 139 -3.20 -17.21 -1.68
CA THR A 139 -1.94 -17.74 -2.22
C THR A 139 -1.04 -18.41 -1.18
N GLN A 140 -1.23 -18.13 0.09
CA GLN A 140 -0.51 -18.74 1.21
C GLN A 140 -1.29 -18.65 2.52
N ASP A 141 -0.80 -19.38 3.53
CA ASP A 141 -1.22 -19.15 4.92
C ASP A 141 -0.45 -17.93 5.50
N PRO A 142 -1.03 -17.20 6.48
CA PRO A 142 -0.30 -16.18 7.21
C PRO A 142 0.96 -16.76 7.87
N ILE A 143 2.04 -15.96 7.90
CA ILE A 143 3.29 -16.33 8.56
C ILE A 143 3.16 -16.00 10.04
N SER A 144 3.07 -17.03 10.87
CA SER A 144 2.82 -16.86 12.30
C SER A 144 3.98 -16.16 13.01
N SER A 145 3.65 -15.45 14.11
CA SER A 145 4.63 -14.84 15.01
C SER A 145 5.72 -15.83 15.42
N GLY A 146 6.98 -15.40 15.38
CA GLY A 146 8.15 -16.22 15.73
C GLY A 146 8.55 -17.24 14.67
N THR A 147 7.95 -17.23 13.48
CA THR A 147 8.29 -18.17 12.39
C THR A 147 8.97 -17.47 11.22
N LYS A 148 9.53 -18.27 10.32
CA LYS A 148 10.19 -17.80 9.09
C LYS A 148 9.49 -18.33 7.86
N TYR A 149 9.55 -17.55 6.78
CA TYR A 149 9.03 -17.94 5.48
C TYR A 149 10.01 -17.51 4.38
N VAL A 150 10.08 -18.27 3.29
CA VAL A 150 10.97 -17.97 2.17
C VAL A 150 10.17 -17.74 0.92
N TYR A 151 10.27 -16.52 0.38
CA TYR A 151 9.74 -16.16 -0.92
C TYR A 151 10.80 -16.41 -1.99
N GLU A 152 10.43 -17.13 -3.05
CA GLU A 152 11.31 -17.43 -4.17
C GLU A 152 10.61 -17.15 -5.48
N PHE A 153 11.18 -16.26 -6.30
CA PHE A 153 10.62 -15.88 -7.59
C PHE A 153 11.67 -15.25 -8.50
N THR A 154 11.40 -15.21 -9.79
CA THR A 154 12.15 -14.41 -10.75
C THR A 154 11.41 -13.08 -10.93
N ALA A 155 12.14 -11.96 -10.91
CA ALA A 155 11.60 -10.64 -11.25
C ALA A 155 11.65 -10.48 -12.78
N PRO A 156 10.51 -10.51 -13.50
CA PRO A 156 10.55 -10.54 -14.96
C PRO A 156 10.76 -9.16 -15.58
N ASP A 157 10.25 -8.11 -14.94
CA ASP A 157 10.16 -6.79 -15.52
C ASP A 157 10.97 -5.77 -14.70
N PRO A 158 11.74 -4.88 -15.37
CA PRO A 158 12.41 -3.78 -14.68
C PRO A 158 11.40 -2.73 -14.24
N GLY A 159 11.72 -1.99 -13.17
CA GLY A 159 10.86 -0.90 -12.71
C GLY A 159 11.07 -0.50 -11.26
N THR A 160 10.23 0.44 -10.84
CA THR A 160 10.10 0.92 -9.48
C THR A 160 8.90 0.25 -8.83
N TYR A 161 9.17 -0.53 -7.79
CA TYR A 161 8.20 -1.34 -7.05
C TYR A 161 8.37 -1.10 -5.55
N PHE A 162 7.49 -1.71 -4.75
CA PHE A 162 7.64 -1.77 -3.30
C PHE A 162 6.99 -3.05 -2.77
N PHE A 163 7.14 -3.32 -1.49
CA PHE A 163 6.51 -4.47 -0.87
C PHE A 163 5.95 -4.11 0.50
N HIS A 164 4.87 -4.79 0.89
CA HIS A 164 4.15 -4.56 2.13
C HIS A 164 3.36 -5.81 2.56
N PRO A 165 2.88 -5.91 3.81
CA PRO A 165 2.00 -7.00 4.23
C PRO A 165 0.64 -6.95 3.55
N HIS A 166 0.02 -8.13 3.45
CA HIS A 166 -1.39 -8.26 3.07
C HIS A 166 -2.21 -8.87 4.23
N VAL A 167 -1.96 -8.40 5.46
CA VAL A 167 -2.63 -8.83 6.70
C VAL A 167 -3.13 -7.59 7.43
N GLY A 168 -4.46 -7.42 7.46
CA GLY A 168 -5.07 -6.27 8.12
C GLY A 168 -4.50 -4.94 7.64
N VAL A 169 -4.47 -3.96 8.50
CA VAL A 169 -3.96 -2.62 8.21
C VAL A 169 -2.46 -2.47 8.54
N GLN A 170 -1.67 -3.55 8.40
CA GLN A 170 -0.25 -3.54 8.77
C GLN A 170 0.63 -2.63 7.88
N LEU A 171 0.19 -2.33 6.67
CA LEU A 171 0.84 -1.32 5.81
C LEU A 171 0.96 0.01 6.55
N ASP A 172 -0.10 0.45 7.25
CA ASP A 172 -0.17 1.70 8.00
C ASP A 172 0.64 1.69 9.33
N ARG A 173 1.36 0.59 9.60
CA ARG A 173 2.32 0.47 10.70
C ARG A 173 3.78 0.66 10.27
N GLY A 174 4.05 1.06 9.02
CA GLY A 174 5.41 1.22 8.51
C GLY A 174 6.06 -0.06 7.99
N LEU A 175 5.28 -1.12 7.76
CA LEU A 175 5.76 -2.35 7.15
C LEU A 175 5.74 -2.25 5.61
N TYR A 176 6.53 -1.35 5.06
CA TYR A 176 6.74 -1.21 3.63
C TYR A 176 8.21 -0.89 3.32
N ALA A 177 8.64 -1.25 2.13
CA ALA A 177 9.98 -0.91 1.67
C ALA A 177 10.06 -0.86 0.13
N PRO A 178 10.94 -0.01 -0.44
CA PRO A 178 11.13 0.06 -1.86
C PRO A 178 11.79 -1.20 -2.42
N MET A 179 11.41 -1.55 -3.66
CA MET A 179 12.05 -2.58 -4.45
C MET A 179 12.34 -2.03 -5.84
N ILE A 180 13.60 -2.13 -6.26
CA ILE A 180 14.02 -1.69 -7.59
C ILE A 180 14.51 -2.88 -8.38
N ILE A 181 13.95 -3.07 -9.57
CA ILE A 181 14.42 -4.03 -10.55
C ILE A 181 15.05 -3.25 -11.69
N ASP A 182 16.36 -3.37 -11.80
CA ASP A 182 17.14 -2.67 -12.82
C ASP A 182 16.88 -3.26 -14.21
N ASP A 183 16.80 -2.39 -15.22
CA ASP A 183 16.86 -2.80 -16.61
C ASP A 183 18.33 -2.92 -17.02
N PRO A 184 18.82 -4.14 -17.36
CA PRO A 184 20.19 -4.31 -17.81
C PRO A 184 20.48 -3.61 -19.14
N ASN A 185 19.45 -3.19 -19.88
CA ASN A 185 19.54 -2.54 -21.19
C ASN A 185 19.23 -1.04 -21.13
N GLU A 186 18.99 -0.47 -19.94
CA GLU A 186 18.68 0.94 -19.80
C GLU A 186 19.88 1.82 -20.16
N ALA A 187 19.67 2.82 -21.00
CA ALA A 187 20.72 3.71 -21.45
C ALA A 187 21.32 4.60 -20.34
N GLY A 188 20.65 4.67 -19.17
CA GLY A 188 21.16 5.39 -17.99
C GLY A 188 21.35 6.88 -18.20
N ASP A 189 20.40 7.56 -18.83
CA ASP A 189 20.48 8.97 -19.19
C ASP A 189 20.24 9.91 -17.98
N TYR A 190 20.83 9.60 -16.82
CA TYR A 190 20.81 10.37 -15.58
C TYR A 190 22.09 10.13 -14.77
N ASP A 191 22.47 11.09 -13.92
CA ASP A 191 23.72 11.03 -13.15
C ASP A 191 23.56 10.26 -11.83
N ALA A 192 22.36 10.29 -11.25
CA ALA A 192 22.03 9.61 -10.01
C ALA A 192 20.53 9.37 -9.90
N GLU A 193 20.12 8.53 -8.94
CA GLU A 193 18.72 8.32 -8.61
C GLU A 193 18.41 8.66 -7.15
N TRP A 194 17.18 9.03 -6.90
CA TRP A 194 16.65 9.22 -5.56
C TRP A 194 15.32 8.52 -5.43
N ILE A 195 15.22 7.56 -4.51
CA ILE A 195 13.99 6.86 -4.19
C ILE A 195 13.24 7.71 -3.17
N VAL A 196 11.99 8.04 -3.49
CA VAL A 196 11.10 8.90 -2.71
C VAL A 196 9.88 8.09 -2.34
N VAL A 197 9.79 7.67 -1.09
CA VAL A 197 8.64 6.93 -0.57
C VAL A 197 7.77 7.89 0.24
N LEU A 198 6.54 8.07 -0.21
CA LEU A 198 5.52 8.90 0.43
C LEU A 198 4.67 8.04 1.36
N ASP A 199 4.30 8.60 2.51
CA ASP A 199 3.51 7.90 3.51
C ASP A 199 2.64 8.86 4.32
N ASP A 200 1.53 8.35 4.84
CA ASP A 200 0.69 8.96 5.84
C ASP A 200 0.86 8.21 7.17
N TRP A 201 0.95 8.92 8.30
CA TRP A 201 1.39 8.28 9.55
C TRP A 201 0.46 8.55 10.72
N ILE A 202 0.05 7.48 11.40
CA ILE A 202 -0.78 7.55 12.61
C ILE A 202 -0.31 6.63 13.74
N ASP A 203 0.40 5.51 13.44
CA ASP A 203 0.76 4.52 14.45
C ASP A 203 1.67 5.09 15.55
N GLY A 204 1.36 4.74 16.80
CA GLY A 204 2.10 5.24 17.97
C GLY A 204 1.88 6.73 18.29
N THR A 205 0.88 7.39 17.67
CA THR A 205 0.56 8.80 17.94
C THR A 205 -0.54 8.99 19.00
N GLY A 206 -0.92 7.93 19.67
CA GLY A 206 -2.02 7.85 20.64
C GLY A 206 -3.11 6.89 20.21
N THR A 207 -2.99 6.32 19.02
CA THR A 207 -3.85 5.28 18.47
C THR A 207 -3.02 4.32 17.62
N THR A 208 -3.66 3.25 17.14
CA THR A 208 -3.08 2.31 16.18
C THR A 208 -3.97 2.20 14.94
N PRO A 209 -3.44 1.79 13.77
CA PRO A 209 -4.25 1.52 12.58
C PRO A 209 -5.41 0.56 12.83
N ASP A 210 -5.18 -0.48 13.65
CA ASP A 210 -6.25 -1.42 14.03
C ASP A 210 -7.36 -0.75 14.84
N ASP A 211 -7.04 0.21 15.71
CA ASP A 211 -8.05 0.97 16.47
C ASP A 211 -8.81 1.93 15.56
N VAL A 212 -8.13 2.51 14.57
CA VAL A 212 -8.77 3.33 13.53
C VAL A 212 -9.77 2.49 12.73
N LEU A 213 -9.36 1.32 12.21
CA LEU A 213 -10.27 0.43 11.48
C LEU A 213 -11.48 0.01 12.33
N LYS A 214 -11.25 -0.39 13.58
CA LYS A 214 -12.35 -0.73 14.50
C LYS A 214 -13.31 0.41 14.69
N LYS A 215 -12.80 1.63 14.84
CA LYS A 215 -13.61 2.83 14.99
C LYS A 215 -14.41 3.14 13.73
N LEU A 216 -13.81 3.06 12.54
CA LEU A 216 -14.49 3.24 11.26
C LEU A 216 -15.66 2.25 11.12
N ILE A 217 -15.44 0.97 11.46
CA ILE A 217 -16.47 -0.08 11.38
C ILE A 217 -17.60 0.18 12.41
N ALA A 218 -17.26 0.63 13.63
CA ALA A 218 -18.23 0.83 14.70
C ALA A 218 -19.09 2.10 14.50
N ASP A 219 -18.45 3.20 14.13
CA ASP A 219 -19.06 4.54 14.13
C ASP A 219 -19.48 5.00 12.72
N GLY A 220 -19.02 4.31 11.69
CA GLY A 220 -18.99 4.79 10.33
C GLY A 220 -17.82 5.76 10.11
N GLY A 221 -17.50 6.03 8.86
CA GLY A 221 -16.47 6.99 8.49
C GLY A 221 -16.84 8.42 8.85
N PRO A 222 -15.90 9.38 8.76
CA PRO A 222 -16.16 10.79 9.01
C PRO A 222 -17.32 11.26 8.11
N ALA A 223 -18.19 12.10 8.64
CA ALA A 223 -19.19 12.76 7.79
C ALA A 223 -18.42 13.59 6.76
N SER A 224 -18.66 13.36 5.47
CA SER A 224 -18.02 14.14 4.42
C SER A 224 -18.20 15.63 4.71
N SER A 225 -17.10 16.37 4.81
CA SER A 225 -17.11 17.81 5.08
C SER A 225 -17.58 18.67 3.90
N GLY A 226 -18.04 18.01 2.83
CA GLY A 226 -18.67 18.62 1.67
C GLY A 226 -20.17 18.73 1.87
N GLY A 227 -20.62 19.69 2.69
CA GLY A 227 -22.03 19.95 2.92
C GLY A 227 -22.77 20.32 1.63
N MET A 228 -23.57 19.38 1.10
CA MET A 228 -24.82 19.74 0.43
C MET A 228 -25.96 19.37 1.36
N GLY A 229 -26.56 20.39 1.94
CA GLY A 229 -27.78 20.29 2.75
C GLY A 229 -28.83 19.47 2.02
N GLY A 230 -29.61 18.71 2.80
CA GLY A 230 -30.62 17.77 2.33
C GLY A 230 -31.41 18.28 1.14
N MET A 231 -31.33 17.54 0.04
CA MET A 231 -32.31 17.64 -1.02
C MET A 231 -33.29 16.48 -0.87
N ASP A 232 -34.49 16.89 -0.54
CA ASP A 232 -35.72 16.10 -0.53
C ASP A 232 -35.90 15.40 -1.89
N HIS A 233 -36.20 14.11 -1.91
CA HIS A 233 -36.45 13.33 -3.12
C HIS A 233 -37.82 13.69 -3.71
N GLY A 234 -37.88 14.81 -4.42
CA GLY A 234 -38.99 15.16 -5.29
C GLY A 234 -38.65 14.89 -6.76
N SER A 235 -39.31 13.90 -7.30
CA SER A 235 -39.53 13.61 -8.74
C SER A 235 -38.71 14.44 -9.74
N MET A 236 -37.72 13.83 -10.38
CA MET A 236 -37.09 14.38 -11.58
C MET A 236 -37.35 13.45 -12.78
N GLY A 237 -38.20 13.96 -13.69
CA GLY A 237 -38.35 13.43 -15.03
C GLY A 237 -37.11 13.71 -15.88
N GLY A 238 -36.87 12.76 -16.81
CA GLY A 238 -35.99 12.72 -17.94
C GLY A 238 -34.93 13.80 -18.11
N MET A 239 -33.65 13.42 -18.00
CA MET A 239 -32.53 14.17 -18.58
C MET A 239 -31.84 13.36 -19.66
N ASP A 240 -31.80 14.00 -20.81
CA ASP A 240 -31.23 13.61 -22.09
C ASP A 240 -29.70 13.37 -21.96
N HIS A 241 -29.20 12.29 -22.53
CA HIS A 241 -27.77 11.98 -22.63
C HIS A 241 -27.11 12.85 -23.72
N GLY A 242 -26.78 14.09 -23.36
CA GLY A 242 -26.06 15.03 -24.22
C GLY A 242 -24.72 15.44 -23.64
N SER A 243 -23.66 15.02 -24.31
CA SER A 243 -22.33 15.64 -24.39
C SER A 243 -21.65 16.02 -23.07
N MET A 244 -20.73 15.20 -22.59
CA MET A 244 -19.70 15.58 -21.63
C MET A 244 -18.66 16.52 -22.29
N GLY A 245 -19.02 17.76 -22.47
CA GLY A 245 -18.12 18.84 -22.88
C GLY A 245 -17.88 19.79 -21.71
N GLY A 246 -16.64 19.90 -21.26
CA GLY A 246 -16.17 21.01 -20.42
C GLY A 246 -16.14 20.78 -18.92
N MET A 247 -15.24 19.92 -18.44
CA MET A 247 -14.78 20.04 -17.04
C MET A 247 -13.95 21.31 -16.90
N SER A 248 -14.43 22.22 -16.05
CA SER A 248 -13.70 23.41 -15.63
C SER A 248 -12.33 23.01 -15.07
N MET A 249 -11.26 23.60 -15.61
CA MET A 249 -9.86 23.39 -15.19
C MET A 249 -9.63 23.95 -13.78
N GLY A 250 -10.15 23.34 -12.73
CA GLY A 250 -9.96 23.90 -11.39
C GLY A 250 -10.28 22.99 -10.20
N THR A 251 -11.08 21.95 -10.39
CA THR A 251 -11.43 21.05 -9.29
C THR A 251 -10.83 19.68 -9.55
N PRO A 252 -9.94 19.17 -8.67
CA PRO A 252 -9.44 17.80 -8.77
C PRO A 252 -10.61 16.80 -8.78
N PRO A 253 -10.56 15.75 -9.59
CA PRO A 253 -11.70 14.85 -9.78
C PRO A 253 -11.86 13.81 -8.65
N TRP A 254 -11.14 13.96 -7.53
CA TRP A 254 -10.95 12.87 -6.57
C TRP A 254 -12.04 12.76 -5.49
N GLY A 255 -13.01 13.69 -5.42
CA GLY A 255 -14.08 13.63 -4.43
C GLY A 255 -13.58 13.77 -2.99
N ASP A 256 -13.98 12.86 -2.11
CA ASP A 256 -13.59 12.89 -0.70
C ASP A 256 -12.11 12.54 -0.50
N ALA A 257 -11.52 13.09 0.56
CA ALA A 257 -10.09 13.07 0.86
C ALA A 257 -9.59 11.77 1.52
N GLY A 258 -10.44 10.76 1.64
CA GLY A 258 -10.17 9.53 2.40
C GLY A 258 -10.76 9.59 3.83
N ASP A 259 -10.62 8.49 4.56
CA ASP A 259 -11.37 8.22 5.79
C ASP A 259 -10.62 8.58 7.06
N VAL A 260 -9.30 8.71 6.98
CA VAL A 260 -8.43 8.84 8.14
C VAL A 260 -7.82 10.23 8.23
N THR A 261 -7.84 10.79 9.43
CA THR A 261 -7.15 12.04 9.75
C THR A 261 -5.76 11.73 10.27
N TYR A 262 -4.74 11.99 9.47
CA TYR A 262 -3.36 11.75 9.83
C TYR A 262 -2.71 12.97 10.51
N PRO A 263 -1.95 12.77 11.60
CA PRO A 263 -1.19 13.85 12.23
C PRO A 263 0.11 14.19 11.50
N PHE A 264 0.62 13.31 10.63
CA PHE A 264 1.87 13.49 9.90
C PHE A 264 1.78 12.92 8.48
N PHE A 265 2.60 13.50 7.57
CA PHE A 265 2.91 12.95 6.26
C PHE A 265 4.44 12.90 6.12
N LEU A 266 4.95 11.82 5.56
CA LEU A 266 6.37 11.52 5.55
C LEU A 266 6.91 11.39 4.12
N ILE A 267 8.17 11.78 3.93
CA ILE A 267 9.01 11.36 2.81
C ILE A 267 10.18 10.56 3.37
N ASN A 268 10.35 9.33 2.89
CA ASN A 268 11.40 8.41 3.34
C ASN A 268 11.44 8.22 4.86
N GLY A 269 10.25 8.14 5.49
CA GLY A 269 10.11 7.99 6.93
C GLY A 269 10.46 9.23 7.74
N LYS A 270 10.65 10.38 7.09
CA LYS A 270 11.01 11.65 7.71
C LYS A 270 9.86 12.65 7.68
N PRO A 271 9.52 13.28 8.83
CA PRO A 271 8.54 14.35 8.90
C PRO A 271 9.12 15.69 8.41
N PRO A 272 8.28 16.69 8.12
CA PRO A 272 8.73 18.02 7.68
C PRO A 272 9.69 18.74 8.62
N THR A 273 9.68 18.40 9.92
CA THR A 273 10.55 18.98 10.94
C THR A 273 11.98 18.40 10.95
N ASP A 274 12.16 17.24 10.32
CA ASP A 274 13.47 16.57 10.11
C ASP A 274 13.48 15.96 8.69
N PRO A 275 13.44 16.78 7.62
CA PRO A 275 13.22 16.32 6.26
C PRO A 275 14.39 15.50 5.73
N ASP A 276 14.07 14.55 4.84
CA ASP A 276 15.10 13.87 4.03
C ASP A 276 15.81 14.86 3.11
N VAL A 277 17.09 14.64 2.83
CA VAL A 277 17.92 15.57 2.06
C VAL A 277 18.67 14.86 0.94
N LEU A 278 18.33 15.18 -0.29
CA LEU A 278 19.17 14.88 -1.45
C LEU A 278 20.24 15.96 -1.62
N THR A 279 21.52 15.57 -1.52
CA THR A 279 22.65 16.45 -1.86
C THR A 279 23.18 16.07 -3.24
N ALA A 280 23.23 17.08 -4.13
CA ALA A 280 23.66 16.92 -5.51
C ALA A 280 24.42 18.16 -5.98
N LYS A 281 24.81 18.21 -7.27
CA LYS A 281 25.42 19.37 -7.90
C LYS A 281 24.44 20.06 -8.84
N PRO A 282 24.55 21.39 -9.05
CA PRO A 282 23.81 22.06 -10.10
C PRO A 282 24.07 21.42 -11.47
N GLY A 283 23.03 21.28 -12.28
CA GLY A 283 23.11 20.68 -13.61
C GLY A 283 23.03 19.16 -13.64
N GLN A 284 23.11 18.46 -12.48
CA GLN A 284 22.93 17.01 -12.46
C GLN A 284 21.50 16.63 -12.83
N ARG A 285 21.40 15.56 -13.60
CA ARG A 285 20.13 14.91 -13.96
C ARG A 285 19.85 13.79 -12.97
N ILE A 286 18.77 13.91 -12.23
CA ILE A 286 18.37 12.95 -11.20
C ILE A 286 17.12 12.22 -11.66
N ARG A 287 17.13 10.89 -11.53
CA ARG A 287 15.93 10.06 -11.62
C ARG A 287 15.26 10.01 -10.26
N LEU A 288 14.12 10.63 -10.13
CA LEU A 288 13.24 10.46 -8.97
C LEU A 288 12.38 9.22 -9.17
N ARG A 289 12.43 8.29 -8.23
CA ARG A 289 11.58 7.10 -8.18
C ARG A 289 10.56 7.30 -7.06
N VAL A 290 9.39 7.81 -7.41
CA VAL A 290 8.36 8.17 -6.44
C VAL A 290 7.39 7.02 -6.24
N ILE A 291 7.23 6.59 -5.00
CA ILE A 291 6.35 5.50 -4.57
C ILE A 291 5.37 6.08 -3.56
N ASN A 292 4.07 5.88 -3.77
CA ASN A 292 3.09 6.20 -2.73
C ASN A 292 2.74 4.93 -1.95
N ALA A 293 3.32 4.79 -0.76
CA ALA A 293 3.08 3.69 0.18
C ALA A 293 2.05 4.06 1.26
N ALA A 294 1.41 5.23 1.14
CA ALA A 294 0.36 5.67 2.06
C ALA A 294 -0.84 4.72 2.07
N SER A 295 -1.54 4.70 3.17
CA SER A 295 -2.69 3.82 3.43
C SER A 295 -4.02 4.41 2.96
N ASP A 296 -4.15 5.77 2.98
CA ASP A 296 -5.42 6.47 2.70
C ASP A 296 -5.22 7.85 2.04
N THR A 297 -4.01 8.16 1.53
CA THR A 297 -3.70 9.52 1.04
C THR A 297 -3.25 9.54 -0.41
N ILE A 298 -3.98 10.31 -1.24
CA ILE A 298 -3.51 10.78 -2.54
C ILE A 298 -2.64 12.01 -2.31
N PHE A 299 -1.46 12.06 -2.94
CA PHE A 299 -0.60 13.23 -2.87
C PHE A 299 -0.55 13.99 -4.18
N THR A 300 -0.34 15.32 -4.10
CA THR A 300 0.14 16.17 -5.19
C THR A 300 1.61 16.41 -4.96
N VAL A 301 2.45 15.98 -5.91
CA VAL A 301 3.91 16.05 -5.79
C VAL A 301 4.48 17.12 -6.73
N ALA A 302 5.38 17.96 -6.20
CA ALA A 302 6.13 18.95 -6.98
C ALA A 302 7.52 19.20 -6.38
N LEU A 303 8.50 19.51 -7.24
CA LEU A 303 9.80 20.02 -6.84
C LEU A 303 9.87 21.53 -7.15
N GLY A 304 9.98 22.35 -6.11
CA GLY A 304 9.96 23.81 -6.26
C GLY A 304 11.03 24.31 -7.23
N GLY A 305 10.62 25.19 -8.14
CA GLY A 305 11.48 25.79 -9.16
C GLY A 305 11.90 24.85 -10.29
N HIS A 306 11.28 23.66 -10.43
CA HIS A 306 11.66 22.68 -11.44
C HIS A 306 10.46 22.13 -12.20
N ARG A 307 10.75 21.66 -13.41
CA ARG A 307 9.85 20.80 -14.18
C ARG A 307 10.33 19.36 -14.10
N LEU A 308 9.40 18.44 -13.96
CA LEU A 308 9.66 17.00 -13.88
C LEU A 308 9.28 16.36 -15.21
N THR A 309 10.15 15.56 -15.79
CA THR A 309 9.82 14.76 -16.99
C THR A 309 9.47 13.34 -16.56
N ILE A 310 8.18 13.02 -16.53
CA ILE A 310 7.71 11.66 -16.21
C ILE A 310 8.13 10.71 -17.33
N THR A 311 8.79 9.63 -16.98
CA THR A 311 9.32 8.62 -17.91
C THR A 311 8.70 7.22 -17.72
N HIS A 312 8.22 6.91 -16.52
CA HIS A 312 7.58 5.62 -16.23
C HIS A 312 6.38 5.80 -15.30
N SER A 313 5.41 4.92 -15.45
CA SER A 313 4.27 4.73 -14.56
C SER A 313 4.14 3.26 -14.22
N ASP A 314 4.12 2.90 -12.93
CA ASP A 314 4.03 1.52 -12.41
C ASP A 314 5.03 0.56 -13.11
N GLY A 315 6.29 1.02 -13.28
CA GLY A 315 7.36 0.27 -13.92
C GLY A 315 7.36 0.32 -15.46
N HIS A 316 6.29 0.78 -16.10
CA HIS A 316 6.19 0.82 -17.56
C HIS A 316 6.58 2.19 -18.14
N ALA A 317 7.36 2.17 -19.21
CA ALA A 317 7.78 3.37 -19.91
C ALA A 317 6.59 4.12 -20.51
N VAL A 318 6.62 5.46 -20.40
CA VAL A 318 5.66 6.36 -21.01
C VAL A 318 6.37 7.32 -21.98
N GLU A 319 5.60 7.95 -22.89
CA GLU A 319 6.12 9.08 -23.65
C GLU A 319 6.57 10.15 -22.65
N PRO A 320 7.84 10.63 -22.73
CA PRO A 320 8.35 11.62 -21.78
C PRO A 320 7.43 12.84 -21.70
N THR A 321 6.87 13.09 -20.51
CA THR A 321 5.87 14.13 -20.30
C THR A 321 6.34 15.11 -19.25
N GLU A 322 6.56 16.37 -19.64
CA GLU A 322 7.02 17.43 -18.73
C GLU A 322 5.85 18.05 -17.95
N VAL A 323 5.97 18.07 -16.63
CA VAL A 323 4.94 18.56 -15.71
C VAL A 323 5.53 19.44 -14.60
N GLY A 324 4.72 20.33 -14.02
CA GLY A 324 5.07 21.04 -12.79
C GLY A 324 4.76 20.21 -11.54
N ALA A 325 3.63 19.53 -11.58
CA ALA A 325 3.15 18.67 -10.50
C ALA A 325 2.35 17.48 -11.06
N PHE A 326 2.21 16.43 -10.26
CA PHE A 326 1.40 15.28 -10.59
C PHE A 326 0.69 14.72 -9.35
N TYR A 327 -0.48 14.12 -9.55
CA TYR A 327 -1.14 13.30 -8.52
C TYR A 327 -0.54 11.91 -8.50
N ILE A 328 -0.45 11.34 -7.29
CA ILE A 328 -0.04 9.95 -7.08
C ILE A 328 -0.95 9.32 -6.01
N GLY A 329 -1.68 8.27 -6.40
CA GLY A 329 -2.54 7.50 -5.51
C GLY A 329 -1.80 6.42 -4.76
N MET A 330 -2.42 5.87 -3.71
CA MET A 330 -1.89 4.75 -2.96
C MET A 330 -1.58 3.57 -3.90
N GLY A 331 -0.37 3.03 -3.83
CA GLY A 331 0.11 1.95 -4.69
C GLY A 331 0.68 2.39 -6.03
N GLU A 332 0.42 3.61 -6.53
CA GLU A 332 1.01 4.10 -7.78
C GLU A 332 2.50 4.43 -7.62
N ARG A 333 3.26 4.30 -8.71
CA ARG A 333 4.67 4.69 -8.80
C ARG A 333 4.89 5.48 -10.07
N TYR A 334 5.72 6.54 -9.96
CA TYR A 334 6.16 7.32 -11.11
C TYR A 334 7.67 7.54 -11.06
N ASP A 335 8.35 7.36 -12.20
CA ASP A 335 9.73 7.79 -12.34
C ASP A 335 9.76 9.08 -13.15
N ALA A 336 10.55 10.04 -12.67
CA ALA A 336 10.72 11.33 -13.31
C ALA A 336 12.19 11.69 -13.40
N ILE A 337 12.59 12.31 -14.51
CA ILE A 337 13.91 12.93 -14.67
C ILE A 337 13.78 14.42 -14.39
N VAL A 338 14.73 14.96 -13.63
CA VAL A 338 14.86 16.39 -13.37
C VAL A 338 16.31 16.84 -13.51
N THR A 339 16.55 17.96 -14.16
CA THR A 339 17.85 18.65 -14.15
C THR A 339 17.84 19.68 -13.05
N LEU A 340 18.74 19.54 -12.06
CA LEU A 340 18.73 20.38 -10.87
C LEU A 340 19.34 21.76 -11.11
N GLY A 341 18.67 22.81 -10.64
CA GLY A 341 19.19 24.17 -10.54
C GLY A 341 20.26 24.31 -9.45
N ASP A 342 20.79 25.51 -9.25
CA ASP A 342 21.69 25.87 -8.15
C ASP A 342 20.88 26.47 -6.99
N GLY A 343 20.93 25.85 -5.80
CA GLY A 343 20.19 26.36 -4.65
C GLY A 343 19.73 25.28 -3.68
N VAL A 344 18.64 25.59 -2.97
CA VAL A 344 17.97 24.68 -2.02
C VAL A 344 16.48 24.68 -2.32
N PHE A 345 15.93 23.52 -2.64
CA PHE A 345 14.59 23.38 -3.19
C PHE A 345 13.74 22.41 -2.38
N PRO A 346 12.46 22.73 -2.12
CA PRO A 346 11.54 21.79 -1.48
C PRO A 346 11.01 20.78 -2.51
N LEU A 347 11.10 19.49 -2.20
CA LEU A 347 10.24 18.47 -2.77
C LEU A 347 9.03 18.36 -1.85
N VAL A 348 7.86 18.68 -2.33
CA VAL A 348 6.62 18.70 -1.55
C VAL A 348 5.69 17.60 -2.04
N ALA A 349 5.17 16.80 -1.12
CA ALA A 349 4.01 15.95 -1.33
C ALA A 349 2.85 16.46 -0.46
N ARG A 350 1.91 17.16 -1.12
CA ARG A 350 0.74 17.75 -0.46
C ARG A 350 -0.40 16.74 -0.46
N PRO A 351 -0.95 16.36 0.72
CA PRO A 351 -2.10 15.47 0.77
C PRO A 351 -3.31 16.14 0.13
N PHE A 352 -4.01 15.40 -0.73
CA PHE A 352 -5.22 15.89 -1.37
C PHE A 352 -6.36 15.94 -0.35
N GLY A 353 -7.05 17.09 -0.28
CA GLY A 353 -8.28 17.28 0.49
C GLY A 353 -8.14 17.17 2.01
N LYS A 354 -7.00 16.75 2.55
CA LYS A 354 -6.77 16.68 4.00
C LYS A 354 -6.33 18.05 4.53
N THR A 355 -6.95 18.51 5.63
CA THR A 355 -6.70 19.84 6.20
C THR A 355 -5.85 19.80 7.48
N SER A 356 -5.58 18.61 8.00
CA SER A 356 -4.73 18.36 9.17
C SER A 356 -3.44 17.65 8.78
N GLY A 357 -2.46 17.61 9.67
CA GLY A 357 -1.18 16.91 9.46
C GLY A 357 -0.17 17.66 8.59
N GLY A 358 -0.57 18.76 7.96
CA GLY A 358 0.31 19.54 7.09
C GLY A 358 0.57 18.86 5.74
N GLN A 359 1.84 18.76 5.35
CA GLN A 359 2.30 18.13 4.10
C GLN A 359 3.61 17.38 4.36
N ALA A 360 3.98 16.45 3.48
CA ALA A 360 5.31 15.87 3.49
C ALA A 360 6.29 16.75 2.71
N ILE A 361 7.52 16.87 3.21
CA ILE A 361 8.56 17.68 2.57
C ILE A 361 9.93 16.98 2.66
N ALA A 362 10.69 17.09 1.58
CA ALA A 362 12.11 16.77 1.57
C ALA A 362 12.89 17.92 0.91
N VAL A 363 14.21 17.91 1.03
CA VAL A 363 15.06 19.01 0.58
C VAL A 363 16.03 18.52 -0.49
N VAL A 364 16.06 19.20 -1.63
CA VAL A 364 17.11 19.05 -2.63
C VAL A 364 18.09 20.19 -2.43
N ARG A 365 19.35 19.86 -2.15
CA ARG A 365 20.43 20.82 -1.90
C ARG A 365 21.53 20.66 -2.94
N THR A 366 21.70 21.65 -3.79
CA THR A 366 22.78 21.71 -4.79
C THR A 366 23.73 22.89 -4.56
N GLY A 367 23.33 23.85 -3.72
CA GLY A 367 24.07 25.06 -3.41
C GLY A 367 23.85 25.52 -1.97
N SER A 368 24.27 26.75 -1.71
CA SER A 368 24.07 27.42 -0.41
C SER A 368 22.64 27.95 -0.30
N GLY A 369 22.12 28.04 0.92
CA GLY A 369 20.81 28.59 1.21
C GLY A 369 20.19 27.98 2.46
N SER A 370 19.15 28.62 2.97
CA SER A 370 18.35 28.13 4.09
C SER A 370 17.49 26.95 3.65
N ALA A 371 17.21 26.05 4.57
CA ALA A 371 16.21 25.01 4.35
C ALA A 371 14.83 25.64 4.07
N PRO A 372 14.03 25.06 3.18
CA PRO A 372 12.65 25.49 2.96
C PRO A 372 11.82 25.42 4.25
N ALA A 373 10.81 26.26 4.36
CA ALA A 373 9.86 26.20 5.45
C ALA A 373 9.02 24.89 5.36
N VAL A 374 8.55 24.38 6.50
CA VAL A 374 7.76 23.12 6.57
C VAL A 374 6.42 23.22 5.82
N ASP A 375 5.93 24.43 5.61
CA ASP A 375 4.72 24.78 4.86
C ASP A 375 5.01 25.35 3.47
N ALA A 376 6.22 25.14 2.94
CA ALA A 376 6.61 25.62 1.62
C ALA A 376 5.56 25.24 0.57
N ALA A 377 5.17 26.21 -0.25
CA ALA A 377 4.15 26.05 -1.27
C ALA A 377 4.71 26.42 -2.66
N PRO A 378 5.43 25.51 -3.31
CA PRO A 378 5.94 25.75 -4.67
C PRO A 378 4.81 26.14 -5.62
N ALA A 379 5.10 27.08 -6.53
CA ALA A 379 4.13 27.59 -7.52
C ALA A 379 3.59 26.46 -8.42
N GLU A 380 4.39 25.43 -8.63
CA GLU A 380 4.06 24.24 -9.42
C GLU A 380 2.82 23.52 -8.90
N LEU A 381 2.58 23.54 -7.58
CA LEU A 381 1.39 22.94 -6.96
C LEU A 381 0.08 23.69 -7.26
N SER A 382 0.18 24.94 -7.74
CA SER A 382 -0.98 25.76 -8.10
C SER A 382 -1.26 25.78 -9.61
N GLY A 383 -0.41 25.12 -10.40
CA GLY A 383 -0.54 25.00 -11.86
C GLY A 383 -1.42 23.81 -12.28
N GLN A 384 -1.26 23.42 -13.53
CA GLN A 384 -1.85 22.19 -14.04
C GLN A 384 -1.15 20.98 -13.40
N VAL A 385 -1.92 20.15 -12.72
CA VAL A 385 -1.45 18.92 -12.08
C VAL A 385 -1.78 17.73 -12.99
N LEU A 386 -0.78 16.92 -13.33
CA LEU A 386 -0.98 15.72 -14.15
C LEU A 386 -1.81 14.69 -13.40
N ILE A 387 -2.80 14.14 -14.07
CA ILE A 387 -3.49 12.92 -13.65
C ILE A 387 -2.84 11.74 -14.38
N GLY A 388 -2.38 10.72 -13.66
CA GLY A 388 -1.60 9.62 -14.22
C GLY A 388 -2.23 8.92 -15.41
N SER A 389 -3.55 8.77 -15.43
CA SER A 389 -4.28 8.17 -16.56
C SER A 389 -4.21 8.99 -17.87
N GLN A 390 -3.73 10.24 -17.83
CA GLN A 390 -3.52 11.10 -19.01
C GLN A 390 -2.17 10.84 -19.69
N LEU A 391 -1.25 10.11 -19.06
CA LEU A 391 0.01 9.71 -19.67
C LEU A 391 -0.24 8.83 -20.89
N ARG A 392 0.68 8.89 -21.84
CA ARG A 392 0.68 8.03 -23.02
C ARG A 392 1.75 6.96 -22.88
N PRO A 393 1.45 5.69 -23.22
CA PRO A 393 2.44 4.63 -23.18
C PRO A 393 3.52 4.86 -24.22
N ALA A 394 4.78 4.59 -23.89
CA ALA A 394 5.80 4.36 -24.90
C ALA A 394 5.39 3.17 -25.79
N GLU A 395 5.80 3.17 -27.05
CA GLU A 395 5.40 2.09 -27.99
C GLU A 395 5.80 0.70 -27.49
N SER A 396 7.00 0.60 -26.88
CA SER A 396 7.53 -0.64 -26.30
C SER A 396 6.75 -1.17 -25.09
N ALA A 397 5.96 -0.31 -24.45
CA ALA A 397 5.17 -0.67 -23.26
C ALA A 397 3.73 -1.09 -23.58
N LYS A 398 3.27 -0.90 -24.81
CA LYS A 398 1.90 -1.23 -25.19
C LYS A 398 1.66 -2.74 -25.19
N LEU A 399 0.47 -3.15 -24.77
CA LEU A 399 0.01 -4.51 -25.04
C LEU A 399 -0.11 -4.74 -26.55
N PRO A 400 0.21 -5.95 -27.03
CA PRO A 400 -0.04 -6.31 -28.45
C PRO A 400 -1.48 -6.04 -28.84
N GLY A 401 -1.71 -5.52 -30.05
CA GLY A 401 -3.05 -5.28 -30.59
C GLY A 401 -3.83 -6.60 -30.70
N LYS A 402 -4.79 -6.82 -29.78
CA LYS A 402 -5.64 -8.01 -29.74
C LYS A 402 -7.00 -7.61 -29.18
N ALA A 403 -8.08 -8.09 -29.82
CA ALA A 403 -9.41 -7.94 -29.26
C ALA A 403 -9.56 -8.77 -27.98
N PRO A 404 -10.40 -8.37 -27.01
CA PRO A 404 -10.68 -9.18 -25.83
C PRO A 404 -11.31 -10.53 -26.22
N ASP A 405 -10.82 -11.60 -25.62
CA ASP A 405 -11.41 -12.95 -25.75
C ASP A 405 -12.56 -13.14 -24.74
N ALA A 406 -12.52 -12.41 -23.64
CA ALA A 406 -13.53 -12.43 -22.59
C ALA A 406 -13.73 -11.02 -22.03
N THR A 407 -14.94 -10.76 -21.53
CA THR A 407 -15.29 -9.49 -20.86
C THR A 407 -16.05 -9.79 -19.58
N VAL A 408 -15.70 -9.10 -18.51
CA VAL A 408 -16.36 -9.17 -17.21
C VAL A 408 -16.61 -7.76 -16.67
N ASP A 409 -17.59 -7.62 -15.79
CA ASP A 409 -17.89 -6.36 -15.13
C ASP A 409 -17.37 -6.37 -13.69
N LEU A 410 -16.87 -5.23 -13.25
CA LEU A 410 -16.36 -5.01 -11.89
C LEU A 410 -16.96 -3.70 -11.35
N ALA A 411 -17.82 -3.80 -10.35
CA ALA A 411 -18.39 -2.66 -9.66
C ALA A 411 -17.76 -2.48 -8.29
N LEU A 412 -17.18 -1.31 -8.03
CA LEU A 412 -16.70 -0.90 -6.71
C LEU A 412 -17.86 -0.22 -5.99
N GLN A 413 -18.21 -0.70 -4.80
CA GLN A 413 -19.41 -0.31 -4.09
C GLN A 413 -19.13 -0.18 -2.60
N GLY A 414 -19.90 0.64 -1.90
CA GLY A 414 -19.76 0.75 -0.46
C GLY A 414 -20.46 1.96 0.13
N SER A 415 -20.34 2.09 1.43
CA SER A 415 -20.99 3.10 2.25
C SER A 415 -20.12 3.43 3.46
N MET A 416 -20.14 4.71 3.86
CA MET A 416 -19.52 5.18 5.08
C MET A 416 -20.35 4.83 6.33
N LYS A 417 -21.66 4.63 6.18
CA LYS A 417 -22.62 4.30 7.27
C LYS A 417 -23.66 3.31 6.79
N PRO A 418 -23.56 2.02 7.19
CA PRO A 418 -22.43 1.39 7.90
C PRO A 418 -21.14 1.48 7.09
N TYR A 419 -19.97 1.45 7.77
CA TYR A 419 -18.68 1.38 7.09
C TYR A 419 -18.51 -0.03 6.50
N GLN A 420 -18.85 -0.13 5.24
CA GLN A 420 -18.88 -1.39 4.51
C GLN A 420 -18.53 -1.17 3.05
N TRP A 421 -17.56 -1.91 2.58
CA TRP A 421 -17.05 -1.84 1.21
C TRP A 421 -17.10 -3.20 0.55
N GLY A 422 -17.17 -3.22 -0.78
CA GLY A 422 -17.24 -4.48 -1.52
C GLY A 422 -17.08 -4.29 -3.02
N MET A 423 -17.05 -5.40 -3.71
CA MET A 423 -17.03 -5.49 -5.17
C MET A 423 -18.12 -6.44 -5.65
N ASN A 424 -18.81 -6.06 -6.75
CA ASN A 424 -19.89 -6.85 -7.35
C ASN A 424 -21.01 -7.25 -6.35
N GLY A 425 -21.40 -6.30 -5.48
CA GLY A 425 -22.55 -6.45 -4.60
C GLY A 425 -22.26 -7.09 -3.24
N ALA A 426 -21.04 -7.56 -3.00
CA ALA A 426 -20.69 -8.20 -1.73
C ALA A 426 -19.25 -7.88 -1.30
N LYS A 427 -18.93 -8.10 -0.03
CA LYS A 427 -17.57 -8.00 0.49
C LYS A 427 -16.76 -9.24 0.10
N PHE A 428 -15.45 -9.12 0.19
CA PHE A 428 -14.52 -10.22 -0.08
C PHE A 428 -14.88 -11.49 0.71
N GLY A 429 -14.87 -12.62 -0.02
CA GLY A 429 -15.26 -13.93 0.52
C GLY A 429 -16.77 -14.22 0.48
N GLU A 430 -17.59 -13.22 0.15
CA GLU A 430 -19.02 -13.37 -0.12
C GLU A 430 -19.34 -13.07 -1.60
N ASN A 431 -18.44 -12.41 -2.34
CA ASN A 431 -18.55 -12.15 -3.77
C ASN A 431 -18.02 -13.32 -4.61
N GLU A 432 -18.62 -13.49 -5.79
CA GLU A 432 -18.15 -14.47 -6.78
C GLU A 432 -16.85 -13.96 -7.44
N PRO A 433 -15.81 -14.79 -7.61
CA PRO A 433 -14.57 -14.39 -8.26
C PRO A 433 -14.80 -14.05 -9.74
N LEU A 434 -13.96 -13.16 -10.28
CA LEU A 434 -13.84 -13.02 -11.72
C LEU A 434 -13.08 -14.21 -12.28
N THR A 435 -13.46 -14.70 -13.47
CA THR A 435 -12.81 -15.88 -14.06
C THR A 435 -12.22 -15.57 -15.41
N VAL A 436 -11.06 -16.15 -15.71
CA VAL A 436 -10.36 -16.03 -16.98
C VAL A 436 -9.68 -17.36 -17.33
N LYS A 437 -9.44 -17.63 -18.62
CA LYS A 437 -8.62 -18.78 -19.06
C LYS A 437 -7.22 -18.32 -19.43
N ALA A 438 -6.23 -19.14 -19.14
CA ALA A 438 -4.84 -18.87 -19.52
C ALA A 438 -4.73 -18.56 -21.04
N GLY A 439 -3.96 -17.52 -21.37
CA GLY A 439 -3.73 -17.05 -22.74
C GLY A 439 -4.85 -16.15 -23.31
N GLN A 440 -5.94 -15.93 -22.60
CA GLN A 440 -6.97 -14.96 -23.02
C GLN A 440 -6.52 -13.52 -22.81
N ARG A 441 -7.04 -12.62 -23.64
CA ARG A 441 -7.13 -11.19 -23.33
C ARG A 441 -8.44 -10.97 -22.60
N LEU A 442 -8.36 -10.60 -21.32
CA LEU A 442 -9.53 -10.25 -20.52
C LEU A 442 -9.75 -8.74 -20.55
N ARG A 443 -10.99 -8.35 -20.79
CA ARG A 443 -11.47 -6.98 -20.54
C ARG A 443 -12.26 -6.94 -19.25
N ILE A 444 -11.92 -6.04 -18.34
CA ILE A 444 -12.68 -5.74 -17.14
C ILE A 444 -13.30 -4.35 -17.32
N ASN A 445 -14.63 -4.28 -17.37
CA ASN A 445 -15.36 -3.02 -17.33
C ASN A 445 -15.49 -2.59 -15.87
N ALA A 446 -14.57 -1.76 -15.39
CA ALA A 446 -14.57 -1.30 -14.03
C ALA A 446 -15.44 -0.05 -13.85
N THR A 447 -16.28 -0.04 -12.82
CA THR A 447 -17.17 1.09 -12.48
C THR A 447 -17.06 1.40 -11.00
N ASN A 448 -16.67 2.61 -10.66
CA ASN A 448 -16.78 3.13 -9.31
C ASN A 448 -18.20 3.68 -9.10
N GLN A 449 -19.00 3.02 -8.25
CA GLN A 449 -20.37 3.42 -7.94
C GLN A 449 -20.47 4.22 -6.63
N THR A 450 -19.37 4.80 -6.17
CA THR A 450 -19.29 5.56 -4.93
C THR A 450 -18.92 7.02 -5.17
N MET A 451 -19.02 7.83 -4.15
CA MET A 451 -18.61 9.25 -4.18
C MET A 451 -17.16 9.47 -3.72
N MET A 452 -16.40 8.39 -3.53
CA MET A 452 -14.98 8.42 -3.15
C MET A 452 -14.10 7.91 -4.30
N THR A 453 -12.84 8.32 -4.29
CA THR A 453 -11.84 7.76 -5.21
C THR A 453 -11.28 6.46 -4.64
N HIS A 454 -11.16 5.46 -5.50
CA HIS A 454 -10.57 4.17 -5.15
C HIS A 454 -9.37 3.87 -6.06
N PRO A 455 -8.15 3.68 -5.52
CA PRO A 455 -7.04 3.14 -6.30
C PRO A 455 -7.30 1.65 -6.53
N LEU A 456 -7.64 1.27 -7.76
CA LEU A 456 -7.86 -0.12 -8.15
C LEU A 456 -6.52 -0.77 -8.47
N HIS A 457 -6.16 -1.80 -7.73
CA HIS A 457 -4.93 -2.58 -7.90
C HIS A 457 -5.23 -4.04 -8.28
N LEU A 458 -4.38 -4.59 -9.16
CA LEU A 458 -4.42 -5.99 -9.61
C LEU A 458 -3.08 -6.65 -9.34
N HIS A 459 -3.09 -7.76 -8.62
CA HIS A 459 -1.91 -8.56 -8.32
C HIS A 459 -1.43 -9.39 -9.50
N GLY A 460 -0.13 -9.62 -9.56
CA GLY A 460 0.52 -10.57 -10.47
C GLY A 460 0.39 -10.27 -11.96
N HIS A 461 -0.28 -9.19 -12.33
CA HIS A 461 -0.51 -8.76 -13.71
C HIS A 461 -0.34 -7.25 -13.84
N THR A 462 -0.26 -6.81 -15.08
CA THR A 462 -0.45 -5.41 -15.44
C THR A 462 -1.54 -5.31 -16.49
N PHE A 463 -2.30 -4.23 -16.46
CA PHE A 463 -3.39 -3.97 -17.38
C PHE A 463 -3.13 -2.72 -18.24
N ALA A 464 -3.78 -2.62 -19.37
CA ALA A 464 -3.79 -1.43 -20.21
C ALA A 464 -5.09 -0.65 -20.01
N LEU A 465 -4.99 0.66 -19.80
CA LEU A 465 -6.12 1.60 -19.89
C LEU A 465 -6.58 1.76 -21.35
N PRO A 466 -7.73 2.40 -21.63
CA PRO A 466 -8.18 2.64 -23.02
C PRO A 466 -7.18 3.42 -23.87
N SER A 467 -6.32 4.22 -23.26
CA SER A 467 -5.19 4.91 -23.93
C SER A 467 -4.03 3.98 -24.32
N GLY A 468 -4.04 2.72 -23.86
CA GLY A 468 -2.94 1.78 -23.97
C GLY A 468 -1.92 1.91 -22.84
N LEU A 469 -2.06 2.85 -21.91
CA LEU A 469 -1.16 3.03 -20.77
C LEU A 469 -1.16 1.79 -19.88
N ARG A 470 0.01 1.22 -19.62
CA ARG A 470 0.18 0.05 -18.74
C ARG A 470 0.30 0.51 -17.28
N LYS A 471 -0.46 -0.15 -16.43
CA LYS A 471 -0.46 0.07 -14.97
C LYS A 471 -0.79 -1.23 -14.25
N ASP A 472 -0.51 -1.27 -12.96
CA ASP A 472 -1.07 -2.26 -12.03
C ASP A 472 -2.02 -1.60 -11.01
N THR A 473 -1.94 -0.28 -10.86
CA THR A 473 -2.76 0.51 -9.93
C THR A 473 -3.27 1.77 -10.63
N VAL A 474 -4.58 2.06 -10.54
CA VAL A 474 -5.17 3.24 -11.16
C VAL A 474 -6.22 3.88 -10.27
N LEU A 475 -6.16 5.23 -10.14
CA LEU A 475 -7.19 5.98 -9.45
C LEU A 475 -8.49 5.97 -10.25
N MET A 476 -9.55 5.46 -9.64
CA MET A 476 -10.93 5.55 -10.14
C MET A 476 -11.67 6.67 -9.41
N ALA A 477 -11.90 7.78 -10.09
CA ALA A 477 -12.63 8.91 -9.54
C ALA A 477 -14.10 8.53 -9.18
N PRO A 478 -14.79 9.33 -8.36
CA PRO A 478 -16.20 9.12 -8.08
C PRO A 478 -17.04 8.93 -9.33
N MET A 479 -17.89 7.89 -9.36
CA MET A 479 -18.81 7.55 -10.47
C MET A 479 -18.11 7.32 -11.82
N GLN A 480 -16.81 7.14 -11.85
CA GLN A 480 -16.04 6.88 -13.07
C GLN A 480 -16.18 5.43 -13.52
N SER A 481 -16.23 5.26 -14.84
CA SER A 481 -16.17 3.94 -15.48
C SER A 481 -15.14 3.94 -16.61
N PHE A 482 -14.37 2.87 -16.71
CA PHE A 482 -13.49 2.60 -17.85
C PHE A 482 -13.20 1.11 -17.98
N ALA A 483 -12.83 0.69 -19.20
CA ALA A 483 -12.36 -0.67 -19.42
C ALA A 483 -10.85 -0.77 -19.18
N ILE A 484 -10.40 -1.89 -18.60
CA ILE A 484 -8.99 -2.27 -18.56
C ILE A 484 -8.81 -3.61 -19.25
N ASP A 485 -7.74 -3.73 -20.04
CA ASP A 485 -7.41 -4.96 -20.77
C ASP A 485 -6.12 -5.58 -20.18
N LEU A 486 -6.16 -6.88 -19.92
CA LEU A 486 -4.97 -7.61 -19.47
C LEU A 486 -4.79 -8.91 -20.25
N ASP A 487 -3.55 -9.34 -20.42
CA ASP A 487 -3.24 -10.69 -20.90
C ASP A 487 -3.21 -11.64 -19.70
N ALA A 488 -3.98 -12.72 -19.77
CA ALA A 488 -3.98 -13.78 -18.76
C ALA A 488 -2.77 -14.71 -18.98
N ASP A 489 -1.58 -14.20 -18.68
CA ASP A 489 -0.28 -14.85 -18.93
C ASP A 489 0.42 -15.35 -17.67
N ASN A 490 -0.21 -15.20 -16.51
CA ASN A 490 0.32 -15.60 -15.21
C ASN A 490 -0.73 -16.39 -14.43
N ALA A 491 -0.79 -17.71 -14.66
CA ALA A 491 -1.82 -18.57 -14.10
C ALA A 491 -1.76 -18.64 -12.57
N GLY A 492 -2.93 -18.57 -11.93
CA GLY A 492 -3.10 -18.61 -10.48
C GLY A 492 -4.36 -17.88 -10.03
N ASP A 493 -4.54 -17.78 -8.71
CA ASP A 493 -5.61 -16.99 -8.10
C ASP A 493 -5.02 -15.66 -7.62
N TRP A 494 -5.55 -14.55 -8.11
CA TRP A 494 -4.98 -13.22 -7.89
C TRP A 494 -5.97 -12.29 -7.23
N MET A 495 -5.47 -11.37 -6.40
CA MET A 495 -6.30 -10.35 -5.77
C MET A 495 -6.49 -9.15 -6.70
N ILE A 496 -7.73 -8.65 -6.76
CA ILE A 496 -8.06 -7.29 -7.21
C ILE A 496 -8.65 -6.58 -6.01
N HIS A 497 -8.14 -5.40 -5.66
CA HIS A 497 -8.64 -4.68 -4.51
C HIS A 497 -8.47 -3.16 -4.63
N CYS A 498 -9.19 -2.42 -3.81
CA CYS A 498 -8.90 -1.02 -3.56
C CYS A 498 -7.61 -0.91 -2.73
N HIS A 499 -6.67 -0.07 -3.14
CA HIS A 499 -5.42 0.10 -2.40
C HIS A 499 -5.52 1.13 -1.25
N ASN A 500 -6.70 1.71 -1.00
CA ASN A 500 -7.01 2.25 0.32
C ASN A 500 -7.16 1.08 1.27
N ILE A 501 -6.22 0.93 2.23
CA ILE A 501 -6.15 -0.28 3.04
C ILE A 501 -7.37 -0.47 3.93
N TYR A 502 -8.00 0.62 4.38
CA TYR A 502 -9.21 0.57 5.20
C TYR A 502 -10.42 0.10 4.40
N HIS A 503 -10.53 0.51 3.12
CA HIS A 503 -11.56 0.00 2.22
C HIS A 503 -11.34 -1.49 1.90
N ALA A 504 -10.09 -1.87 1.62
CA ALA A 504 -9.72 -3.26 1.35
C ALA A 504 -10.11 -4.16 2.53
N GLU A 505 -9.68 -3.81 3.74
CA GLU A 505 -9.95 -4.60 4.95
C GLU A 505 -11.44 -4.58 5.36
N ALA A 506 -12.19 -3.56 4.96
CA ALA A 506 -13.65 -3.53 5.12
C ALA A 506 -14.40 -4.29 4.02
N GLY A 507 -13.69 -4.89 3.04
CA GLY A 507 -14.24 -5.84 2.07
C GLY A 507 -14.11 -5.48 0.59
N MET A 508 -13.50 -4.34 0.19
CA MET A 508 -13.36 -3.94 -1.22
C MET A 508 -12.25 -4.72 -1.92
N MET A 509 -12.46 -6.01 -2.05
CA MET A 509 -11.57 -6.98 -2.69
C MET A 509 -12.39 -8.04 -3.44
N ILE A 510 -11.79 -8.64 -4.49
CA ILE A 510 -12.34 -9.76 -5.26
C ILE A 510 -11.19 -10.60 -5.82
N ALA A 511 -11.40 -11.91 -5.97
CA ALA A 511 -10.41 -12.76 -6.63
C ALA A 511 -10.58 -12.75 -8.15
N LEU A 512 -9.46 -12.85 -8.88
CA LEU A 512 -9.38 -13.22 -10.29
C LEU A 512 -8.84 -14.65 -10.35
N GLU A 513 -9.67 -15.62 -10.72
CA GLU A 513 -9.33 -17.04 -10.78
C GLU A 513 -9.12 -17.51 -12.22
N TYR A 514 -8.09 -18.34 -12.42
CA TYR A 514 -7.85 -18.99 -13.70
C TYR A 514 -8.65 -20.28 -13.79
N ALA A 515 -9.65 -20.29 -14.70
CA ALA A 515 -10.42 -21.49 -14.98
C ALA A 515 -9.53 -22.58 -15.59
N THR A 516 -9.64 -23.80 -15.07
CA THR A 516 -8.93 -25.02 -15.52
C THR A 516 -9.45 -25.49 -16.89
#